data_c52b56bf28c0357f2074a44e2a4c52aa
#
_entry.id   c52b56bf28c0357f2074a44e2a4c52aa
#
_cell.length_a   1.000
_cell.length_b   1.000
_cell.length_c   1.000
_cell.angle_alpha   90.00
_cell.angle_beta   90.00
_cell.angle_gamma   90.00
#
_symmetry.space_group_name_H-M   'P 1'
#
loop_
_entity.id
_entity.type
_entity.pdbx_description
1 polymer ?
#
loop_
_entity_poly.entity_id
_entity_poly.type
_entity_poly.pdbx_seq_one_letter_code
_entity_poly.pdbx_strand_id
1 'polypeptide(L)'
;MQWRAVWRHTHRHDSAHAVRLLDVVIDGHNDLAWAMRQLCDYDLSMVDLSQSVPGIHTDIPRLRAGEVSGQFWSVYAPSTLSGAEAVVVTLEQIDFVRRFVARFPGDLALATSADEVVAARASGRIASLIGLEGGHCIDESLGVLRIMHALGARYMTLTHNHNAPWADSATDEPVLGGLSSFGEDVVREMNRLGMLVDLSHVSADVMRHALAVTAAPAIFSHSCARALVDVPRNVPDDVLTALAANGGICMIAFVPDFVSAPFATWFGEQERGVVGSPAPVVTVDDLADHIDHVRDVAGIDHVGIGGDFDGSAYMPPELNDVSTYPRLLAALSARGWTPRDLGYLCSGNILRVLRAAEDTAHAHG
;
A
#
# COMPACT_ATOMS: atom_id res chain seq x y z
N MET A 1 -27.35 40.86 -24.05
CA MET A 1 -27.90 39.51 -23.79
C MET A 1 -27.02 38.43 -24.38
N GLN A 2 -25.66 38.48 -24.17
CA GLN A 2 -24.71 37.55 -24.81
C GLN A 2 -23.58 37.03 -23.86
N TRP A 3 -23.69 37.29 -22.55
CA TRP A 3 -22.65 36.91 -21.57
C TRP A 3 -23.02 35.71 -20.67
N ARG A 4 -24.19 35.06 -20.89
CA ARG A 4 -24.61 33.90 -20.07
C ARG A 4 -24.33 32.52 -20.69
N ALA A 5 -23.89 32.46 -21.96
CA ALA A 5 -23.70 31.19 -22.67
C ALA A 5 -22.26 30.63 -22.56
N VAL A 6 -21.25 31.47 -22.31
CA VAL A 6 -19.84 31.04 -22.29
C VAL A 6 -19.46 30.40 -20.95
N TRP A 7 -20.13 30.74 -19.86
CA TRP A 7 -19.84 30.24 -18.52
C TRP A 7 -20.32 28.80 -18.25
N ARG A 8 -21.23 28.27 -19.05
CA ARG A 8 -21.78 26.93 -18.84
C ARG A 8 -21.02 25.81 -19.56
N HIS A 9 -20.11 26.13 -20.49
CA HIS A 9 -19.36 25.10 -21.23
C HIS A 9 -17.99 24.79 -20.60
N THR A 10 -17.35 25.74 -19.95
CA THR A 10 -16.03 25.54 -19.32
C THR A 10 -16.12 24.72 -18.02
N HIS A 11 -17.19 24.89 -17.22
CA HIS A 11 -17.33 24.13 -15.96
C HIS A 11 -17.81 22.69 -16.12
N ARG A 12 -18.43 22.32 -17.25
CA ARG A 12 -18.81 20.92 -17.50
C ARG A 12 -17.65 20.05 -17.98
N HIS A 13 -16.68 20.62 -18.65
CA HIS A 13 -15.46 19.89 -19.03
C HIS A 13 -14.50 19.72 -17.87
N ASP A 14 -14.34 20.73 -17.02
CA ASP A 14 -13.48 20.64 -15.83
C ASP A 14 -14.02 19.67 -14.78
N SER A 15 -15.34 19.62 -14.55
CA SER A 15 -15.93 18.68 -13.60
C SER A 15 -15.87 17.24 -14.09
N ALA A 16 -16.08 16.97 -15.39
CA ALA A 16 -15.97 15.63 -15.94
C ALA A 16 -14.51 15.15 -16.00
N HIS A 17 -13.54 16.05 -16.21
CA HIS A 17 -12.12 15.73 -16.18
C HIS A 17 -11.62 15.55 -14.74
N ALA A 18 -12.08 16.37 -13.80
CA ALA A 18 -11.80 16.23 -12.37
C ALA A 18 -12.39 14.94 -11.78
N VAL A 19 -13.63 14.59 -12.12
CA VAL A 19 -14.26 13.32 -11.72
C VAL A 19 -13.50 12.13 -12.32
N ARG A 20 -13.09 12.20 -13.59
CA ARG A 20 -12.32 11.13 -14.24
C ARG A 20 -10.90 10.94 -13.67
N LEU A 21 -10.32 11.96 -13.05
CA LEU A 21 -9.02 11.88 -12.35
C LEU A 21 -9.14 11.28 -10.94
N LEU A 22 -10.33 11.24 -10.36
CA LEU A 22 -10.57 10.67 -9.03
C LEU A 22 -10.89 9.16 -9.07
N ASP A 23 -11.37 8.64 -10.21
CA ASP A 23 -11.83 7.25 -10.34
C ASP A 23 -10.69 6.25 -10.65
N VAL A 24 -9.43 6.68 -10.67
CA VAL A 24 -8.27 5.84 -10.98
C VAL A 24 -7.48 5.47 -9.73
N VAL A 25 -7.09 4.21 -9.63
CA VAL A 25 -6.52 3.63 -8.43
C VAL A 25 -5.06 4.08 -8.21
N ILE A 26 -4.74 4.48 -6.99
CA ILE A 26 -3.39 4.46 -6.43
C ILE A 26 -3.36 3.34 -5.40
N ASP A 27 -2.62 2.29 -5.72
CA ASP A 27 -2.48 1.11 -4.87
C ASP A 27 -1.30 1.27 -3.91
N GLY A 28 -1.54 0.95 -2.63
CA GLY A 28 -0.58 1.11 -1.53
C GLY A 28 0.52 0.06 -1.49
N HIS A 29 0.35 -1.10 -2.15
CA HIS A 29 1.32 -2.19 -2.01
C HIS A 29 1.26 -3.20 -3.16
N ASN A 30 2.44 -3.53 -3.71
CA ASN A 30 2.59 -4.52 -4.78
C ASN A 30 4.02 -5.05 -4.83
N ASP A 31 4.18 -6.37 -4.82
CA ASP A 31 5.46 -7.07 -4.72
C ASP A 31 6.07 -7.50 -6.06
N LEU A 32 5.75 -6.80 -7.14
CA LEU A 32 6.35 -7.10 -8.45
C LEU A 32 7.88 -7.19 -8.38
N ALA A 33 8.54 -6.35 -7.57
CA ALA A 33 10.00 -6.40 -7.46
C ALA A 33 10.50 -7.74 -6.91
N TRP A 34 9.80 -8.29 -5.90
CA TRP A 34 10.11 -9.61 -5.38
C TRP A 34 9.77 -10.73 -6.36
N ALA A 35 8.60 -10.66 -7.00
CA ALA A 35 8.21 -11.63 -8.03
C ALA A 35 9.24 -11.67 -9.18
N MET A 36 9.77 -10.54 -9.61
CA MET A 36 10.80 -10.47 -10.65
C MET A 36 12.17 -10.99 -10.19
N ARG A 37 12.49 -10.86 -8.88
CA ARG A 37 13.67 -11.56 -8.32
C ARG A 37 13.53 -13.07 -8.49
N GLN A 38 12.38 -13.61 -8.10
CA GLN A 38 12.14 -15.06 -8.17
C GLN A 38 12.05 -15.58 -9.61
N LEU A 39 11.46 -14.79 -10.51
CA LEU A 39 11.21 -15.22 -11.89
C LEU A 39 12.46 -15.13 -12.77
N CYS A 40 13.30 -14.11 -12.63
CA CYS A 40 14.40 -13.83 -13.57
C CYS A 40 15.59 -13.10 -12.94
N ASP A 41 15.74 -13.11 -11.61
CA ASP A 41 16.84 -12.45 -10.89
C ASP A 41 17.05 -10.98 -11.34
N TYR A 42 15.92 -10.26 -11.49
CA TYR A 42 15.84 -8.87 -11.95
C TYR A 42 16.35 -8.60 -13.39
N ASP A 43 16.55 -9.63 -14.21
CA ASP A 43 16.95 -9.43 -15.61
C ASP A 43 15.74 -9.11 -16.49
N LEU A 44 15.49 -7.81 -16.69
CA LEU A 44 14.42 -7.30 -17.55
C LEU A 44 14.57 -7.66 -19.04
N SER A 45 15.67 -8.32 -19.45
CA SER A 45 15.79 -8.85 -20.81
C SER A 45 15.10 -10.20 -20.99
N MET A 46 14.87 -10.93 -19.88
CA MET A 46 14.22 -12.24 -19.90
C MET A 46 12.68 -12.15 -19.85
N VAL A 47 12.13 -11.04 -19.36
CA VAL A 47 10.68 -10.85 -19.18
C VAL A 47 10.27 -9.48 -19.74
N ASP A 48 9.33 -9.50 -20.69
CA ASP A 48 8.76 -8.26 -21.26
C ASP A 48 7.47 -7.87 -20.55
N LEU A 49 7.57 -7.01 -19.55
CA LEU A 49 6.42 -6.49 -18.79
C LEU A 49 5.50 -5.57 -19.60
N SER A 50 5.83 -5.24 -20.87
CA SER A 50 4.90 -4.58 -21.81
C SER A 50 3.88 -5.55 -22.41
N GLN A 51 4.03 -6.84 -22.15
CA GLN A 51 3.11 -7.91 -22.56
C GLN A 51 2.51 -8.58 -21.33
N SER A 52 1.46 -9.38 -21.55
CA SER A 52 0.91 -10.21 -20.46
C SER A 52 1.89 -11.29 -20.06
N VAL A 53 2.26 -11.34 -18.78
CA VAL A 53 3.24 -12.29 -18.22
C VAL A 53 2.52 -13.30 -17.34
N PRO A 54 2.47 -14.59 -17.74
CA PRO A 54 1.90 -15.65 -16.91
C PRO A 54 2.66 -15.86 -15.61
N GLY A 55 1.94 -16.18 -14.53
CA GLY A 55 2.55 -16.55 -13.25
C GLY A 55 2.86 -15.40 -12.30
N ILE A 56 2.60 -14.16 -12.72
CA ILE A 56 2.59 -12.96 -11.86
C ILE A 56 1.26 -12.24 -11.99
N HIS A 57 0.95 -11.37 -11.03
CA HIS A 57 -0.31 -10.62 -11.00
C HIS A 57 -0.22 -9.27 -11.72
N THR A 58 0.99 -8.79 -12.03
CA THR A 58 1.23 -7.41 -12.43
C THR A 58 2.06 -7.31 -13.70
N ASP A 59 1.55 -6.62 -14.70
CA ASP A 59 2.26 -6.16 -15.90
C ASP A 59 1.59 -4.87 -16.41
N ILE A 60 2.21 -4.18 -17.37
CA ILE A 60 1.72 -2.89 -17.88
C ILE A 60 0.32 -3.02 -18.51
N PRO A 61 0.02 -4.01 -19.36
CA PRO A 61 -1.33 -4.20 -19.90
C PRO A 61 -2.41 -4.35 -18.81
N ARG A 62 -2.13 -5.16 -17.77
CA ARG A 62 -3.09 -5.36 -16.66
C ARG A 62 -3.23 -4.13 -15.77
N LEU A 63 -2.14 -3.41 -15.47
CA LEU A 63 -2.20 -2.13 -14.77
C LEU A 63 -3.09 -1.12 -15.51
N ARG A 64 -2.97 -1.05 -16.84
CA ARG A 64 -3.82 -0.20 -17.69
C ARG A 64 -5.28 -0.64 -17.67
N ALA A 65 -5.54 -1.95 -17.79
CA ALA A 65 -6.89 -2.52 -17.73
C ALA A 65 -7.56 -2.31 -16.36
N GLY A 66 -6.76 -2.32 -15.28
CA GLY A 66 -7.21 -2.06 -13.92
C GLY A 66 -7.36 -0.58 -13.57
N GLU A 67 -7.13 0.32 -14.53
CA GLU A 67 -7.20 1.78 -14.31
C GLU A 67 -6.26 2.26 -13.19
N VAL A 68 -5.12 1.57 -13.02
CA VAL A 68 -4.08 1.96 -12.06
C VAL A 68 -3.36 3.20 -12.56
N SER A 69 -3.31 4.24 -11.75
CA SER A 69 -2.65 5.51 -12.05
C SER A 69 -1.48 5.82 -11.13
N GLY A 70 -1.35 5.07 -10.05
CA GLY A 70 -0.23 5.12 -9.13
C GLY A 70 -0.06 3.78 -8.43
N GLN A 71 1.18 3.40 -8.18
CA GLN A 71 1.53 2.17 -7.51
C GLN A 71 2.69 2.41 -6.56
N PHE A 72 2.51 2.01 -5.31
CA PHE A 72 3.63 1.81 -4.41
C PHE A 72 4.22 0.42 -4.66
N TRP A 73 5.43 0.38 -5.18
CA TRP A 73 6.21 -0.83 -5.35
C TRP A 73 6.88 -1.19 -4.04
N SER A 74 6.53 -2.33 -3.48
CA SER A 74 7.23 -2.91 -2.35
C SER A 74 8.68 -3.23 -2.72
N VAL A 75 9.60 -2.88 -1.85
CA VAL A 75 10.97 -3.38 -1.85
C VAL A 75 11.15 -4.18 -0.56
N TYR A 76 10.90 -5.46 -0.69
CA TYR A 76 10.82 -6.43 0.38
C TYR A 76 12.15 -7.13 0.60
N ALA A 77 12.61 -7.16 1.85
CA ALA A 77 13.69 -8.05 2.24
C ALA A 77 13.13 -9.15 3.15
N PRO A 78 13.47 -10.45 2.92
CA PRO A 78 13.06 -11.51 3.82
C PRO A 78 13.42 -11.18 5.27
N SER A 79 12.44 -11.25 6.18
CA SER A 79 12.61 -10.84 7.59
C SER A 79 13.52 -11.78 8.39
N THR A 80 14.00 -12.86 7.77
CA THR A 80 15.06 -13.73 8.29
C THR A 80 16.47 -13.17 8.03
N LEU A 81 16.61 -12.18 7.15
CA LEU A 81 17.87 -11.47 6.90
C LEU A 81 18.07 -10.36 7.93
N SER A 82 19.32 -10.04 8.20
CA SER A 82 19.68 -8.96 9.13
C SER A 82 20.96 -8.27 8.69
N GLY A 83 21.25 -7.12 9.28
CA GLY A 83 22.49 -6.40 9.02
C GLY A 83 22.65 -5.97 7.56
N ALA A 84 23.86 -5.97 7.09
CA ALA A 84 24.23 -5.54 5.74
C ALA A 84 23.53 -6.35 4.63
N GLU A 85 23.17 -7.61 4.86
CA GLU A 85 22.51 -8.44 3.87
C GLU A 85 21.09 -7.93 3.57
N ALA A 86 20.31 -7.58 4.60
CA ALA A 86 18.99 -6.98 4.42
C ALA A 86 19.08 -5.63 3.68
N VAL A 87 20.09 -4.81 4.01
CA VAL A 87 20.34 -3.53 3.30
C VAL A 87 20.64 -3.77 1.82
N VAL A 88 21.50 -4.74 1.49
CA VAL A 88 21.87 -5.03 0.09
C VAL A 88 20.65 -5.50 -0.71
N VAL A 89 19.87 -6.45 -0.18
CA VAL A 89 18.66 -6.94 -0.87
C VAL A 89 17.67 -5.82 -1.12
N THR A 90 17.49 -4.91 -0.17
CA THR A 90 16.61 -3.75 -0.35
C THR A 90 17.12 -2.80 -1.44
N LEU A 91 18.44 -2.53 -1.49
CA LEU A 91 19.05 -1.70 -2.53
C LEU A 91 18.92 -2.32 -3.93
N GLU A 92 19.06 -3.64 -4.06
CA GLU A 92 18.85 -4.36 -5.33
C GLU A 92 17.42 -4.19 -5.84
N GLN A 93 16.41 -4.21 -4.95
CA GLN A 93 15.02 -3.99 -5.34
C GLN A 93 14.73 -2.52 -5.69
N ILE A 94 15.31 -1.56 -4.95
CA ILE A 94 15.21 -0.15 -5.33
C ILE A 94 15.80 0.06 -6.74
N ASP A 95 16.96 -0.56 -7.03
CA ASP A 95 17.56 -0.51 -8.36
C ASP A 95 16.64 -1.12 -9.43
N PHE A 96 16.07 -2.30 -9.13
CA PHE A 96 15.11 -2.93 -10.04
C PHE A 96 13.94 -2.01 -10.36
N VAL A 97 13.25 -1.44 -9.35
CA VAL A 97 12.11 -0.54 -9.56
C VAL A 97 12.53 0.66 -10.44
N ARG A 98 13.68 1.26 -10.17
CA ARG A 98 14.19 2.40 -10.96
C ARG A 98 14.49 2.00 -12.41
N ARG A 99 15.09 0.84 -12.65
CA ARG A 99 15.34 0.31 -14.02
C ARG A 99 14.05 -0.04 -14.73
N PHE A 100 13.07 -0.63 -14.03
CA PHE A 100 11.76 -0.95 -14.57
C PHE A 100 11.05 0.31 -15.05
N VAL A 101 10.97 1.35 -14.20
CA VAL A 101 10.37 2.63 -14.57
C VAL A 101 11.10 3.28 -15.75
N ALA A 102 12.44 3.28 -15.74
CA ALA A 102 13.24 3.84 -16.82
C ALA A 102 13.10 3.10 -18.16
N ARG A 103 12.79 1.79 -18.12
CA ARG A 103 12.59 0.98 -19.34
C ARG A 103 11.28 1.30 -20.04
N PHE A 104 10.25 1.74 -19.31
CA PHE A 104 8.91 2.01 -19.85
C PHE A 104 8.48 3.47 -19.62
N PRO A 105 9.25 4.45 -20.12
CA PRO A 105 9.03 5.87 -19.83
C PRO A 105 7.74 6.44 -20.43
N GLY A 106 7.12 5.73 -21.38
CA GLY A 106 5.81 6.06 -21.93
C GLY A 106 4.65 5.65 -21.02
N ASP A 107 4.87 4.68 -20.13
CA ASP A 107 3.84 4.12 -19.26
C ASP A 107 4.03 4.48 -17.80
N LEU A 108 5.28 4.58 -17.34
CA LEU A 108 5.64 4.74 -15.93
C LEU A 108 6.39 6.05 -15.70
N ALA A 109 6.26 6.60 -14.49
CA ALA A 109 7.06 7.73 -14.04
C ALA A 109 7.39 7.55 -12.56
N LEU A 110 8.67 7.60 -12.19
CA LEU A 110 9.06 7.65 -10.79
C LEU A 110 8.48 8.92 -10.15
N ALA A 111 7.85 8.77 -9.00
CA ALA A 111 7.29 9.86 -8.23
C ALA A 111 7.79 9.79 -6.78
N THR A 112 8.22 10.92 -6.27
CA THR A 112 8.75 11.08 -4.92
C THR A 112 8.01 12.15 -4.11
N SER A 113 6.95 12.71 -4.70
CA SER A 113 6.05 13.66 -4.05
C SER A 113 4.63 13.51 -4.57
N ALA A 114 3.67 14.04 -3.82
CA ALA A 114 2.26 14.09 -4.24
C ALA A 114 2.06 14.86 -5.55
N ASP A 115 2.82 15.94 -5.76
CA ASP A 115 2.74 16.73 -6.98
C ASP A 115 3.32 15.98 -8.19
N GLU A 116 4.38 15.19 -7.99
CA GLU A 116 4.92 14.32 -9.05
C GLU A 116 3.94 13.18 -9.39
N VAL A 117 3.20 12.64 -8.41
CA VAL A 117 2.11 11.69 -8.67
C VAL A 117 1.04 12.33 -9.54
N VAL A 118 0.58 13.53 -9.19
CA VAL A 118 -0.41 14.27 -9.99
C VAL A 118 0.09 14.56 -11.40
N ALA A 119 1.36 14.98 -11.55
CA ALA A 119 1.97 15.25 -12.85
C ALA A 119 2.11 13.99 -13.73
N ALA A 120 2.50 12.85 -13.15
CA ALA A 120 2.56 11.57 -13.84
C ALA A 120 1.18 11.18 -14.38
N ARG A 121 0.15 11.22 -13.53
CA ARG A 121 -1.24 10.95 -13.90
C ARG A 121 -1.75 11.88 -15.00
N ALA A 122 -1.50 13.17 -14.88
CA ALA A 122 -1.89 14.16 -15.90
C ALA A 122 -1.24 13.91 -17.25
N SER A 123 -0.05 13.29 -17.28
CA SER A 123 0.64 12.86 -18.52
C SER A 123 0.20 11.48 -19.03
N GLY A 124 -0.77 10.82 -18.39
CA GLY A 124 -1.25 9.48 -18.73
C GLY A 124 -0.31 8.35 -18.31
N ARG A 125 0.68 8.62 -17.45
CA ARG A 125 1.60 7.62 -16.91
C ARG A 125 1.18 7.17 -15.52
N ILE A 126 1.56 5.96 -15.16
CA ILE A 126 1.39 5.40 -13.83
C ILE A 126 2.49 5.94 -12.92
N ALA A 127 2.13 6.67 -11.89
CA ALA A 127 3.07 7.14 -10.88
C ALA A 127 3.65 5.95 -10.11
N SER A 128 4.96 5.81 -10.09
CA SER A 128 5.68 4.72 -9.44
C SER A 128 6.38 5.26 -8.20
N LEU A 129 5.89 4.85 -7.04
CA LEU A 129 6.46 5.17 -5.73
C LEU A 129 7.17 3.93 -5.16
N ILE A 130 8.10 4.11 -4.24
CA ILE A 130 8.83 3.02 -3.59
C ILE A 130 8.42 2.96 -2.11
N GLY A 131 8.04 1.78 -1.65
CA GLY A 131 7.78 1.48 -0.26
C GLY A 131 8.76 0.44 0.29
N LEU A 132 9.42 0.72 1.41
CA LEU A 132 10.25 -0.27 2.09
C LEU A 132 9.37 -1.20 2.90
N GLU A 133 9.52 -2.51 2.74
CA GLU A 133 8.76 -3.47 3.50
C GLU A 133 9.64 -4.21 4.50
N GLY A 134 9.57 -3.74 5.75
CA GLY A 134 10.28 -4.27 6.90
C GLY A 134 11.45 -3.42 7.37
N GLY A 135 11.31 -2.84 8.58
CA GLY A 135 12.29 -1.92 9.15
C GLY A 135 13.64 -2.53 9.51
N HIS A 136 13.78 -3.87 9.46
CA HIS A 136 15.07 -4.54 9.56
C HIS A 136 16.03 -4.17 8.41
N CYS A 137 15.49 -3.65 7.30
CA CYS A 137 16.26 -3.20 6.13
C CYS A 137 17.16 -1.97 6.39
N ILE A 138 16.96 -1.26 7.51
CA ILE A 138 17.82 -0.11 7.85
C ILE A 138 19.01 -0.45 8.76
N ASP A 139 19.14 -1.71 9.19
CA ASP A 139 20.24 -2.20 10.06
C ASP A 139 20.49 -1.27 11.27
N GLU A 140 19.41 -0.89 12.00
CA GLU A 140 19.43 0.02 13.15
C GLU A 140 20.16 1.35 12.89
N SER A 141 20.13 1.84 11.64
CA SER A 141 20.84 3.04 11.22
C SER A 141 19.92 4.09 10.61
N LEU A 142 19.72 5.22 11.29
CA LEU A 142 19.04 6.38 10.73
C LEU A 142 19.77 6.94 9.49
N GLY A 143 21.08 6.69 9.37
CA GLY A 143 21.86 7.04 8.18
C GLY A 143 21.41 6.24 6.96
N VAL A 144 21.18 4.93 7.11
CA VAL A 144 20.66 4.06 6.05
C VAL A 144 19.23 4.49 5.68
N LEU A 145 18.37 4.76 6.66
CA LEU A 145 17.01 5.27 6.41
C LEU A 145 17.02 6.54 5.54
N ARG A 146 17.89 7.52 5.87
CA ARG A 146 18.02 8.75 5.08
C ARG A 146 18.46 8.48 3.64
N ILE A 147 19.39 7.55 3.43
CA ILE A 147 19.84 7.19 2.07
C ILE A 147 18.75 6.46 1.31
N MET A 148 18.00 5.55 1.92
CA MET A 148 16.85 4.89 1.29
C MET A 148 15.79 5.92 0.85
N HIS A 149 15.49 6.91 1.70
CA HIS A 149 14.61 8.03 1.32
C HIS A 149 15.18 8.83 0.14
N ALA A 150 16.46 9.17 0.15
CA ALA A 150 17.12 9.88 -0.96
C ALA A 150 17.10 9.09 -2.27
N LEU A 151 17.08 7.75 -2.21
CA LEU A 151 16.93 6.86 -3.35
C LEU A 151 15.48 6.76 -3.86
N GLY A 152 14.51 7.33 -3.14
CA GLY A 152 13.13 7.45 -3.59
C GLY A 152 12.10 6.75 -2.73
N ALA A 153 12.46 6.08 -1.63
CA ALA A 153 11.50 5.48 -0.72
C ALA A 153 10.58 6.54 -0.09
N ARG A 154 9.27 6.26 -0.01
CA ARG A 154 8.26 7.20 0.49
C ARG A 154 7.42 6.65 1.63
N TYR A 155 7.50 5.36 1.90
CA TYR A 155 7.10 4.78 3.19
C TYR A 155 8.10 3.73 3.66
N MET A 156 8.03 3.37 4.93
CA MET A 156 8.66 2.17 5.48
C MET A 156 7.69 1.50 6.45
N THR A 157 7.42 0.21 6.21
CA THR A 157 6.74 -0.67 7.16
C THR A 157 7.72 -0.99 8.30
N LEU A 158 7.33 -0.73 9.56
CA LEU A 158 8.28 -0.79 10.69
C LEU A 158 8.78 -2.20 11.00
N THR A 159 8.01 -3.23 10.65
CA THR A 159 8.41 -4.66 10.72
C THR A 159 7.90 -5.40 9.49
N HIS A 160 8.33 -6.64 9.29
CA HIS A 160 7.64 -7.65 8.48
C HIS A 160 7.16 -8.78 9.40
N ASN A 161 7.28 -10.04 9.02
CA ASN A 161 6.78 -11.18 9.78
C ASN A 161 7.55 -11.50 11.07
N HIS A 162 8.77 -10.98 11.24
CA HIS A 162 9.55 -11.08 12.46
C HIS A 162 9.77 -9.70 13.09
N ASN A 163 10.02 -9.70 14.40
CA ASN A 163 10.37 -8.47 15.11
C ASN A 163 11.60 -7.81 14.51
N ALA A 164 11.56 -6.47 14.38
CA ALA A 164 12.79 -5.70 14.30
C ALA A 164 13.35 -5.51 15.72
N PRO A 165 14.66 -5.27 15.91
CA PRO A 165 15.23 -5.07 17.24
C PRO A 165 14.59 -3.90 18.03
N TRP A 166 13.79 -3.09 17.38
CA TRP A 166 13.20 -1.87 17.91
C TRP A 166 11.66 -1.76 17.74
N ALA A 167 11.00 -2.78 17.16
CA ALA A 167 9.54 -2.84 16.99
C ALA A 167 9.05 -4.29 16.93
N ASP A 168 7.94 -4.60 17.60
CA ASP A 168 7.32 -5.93 17.57
C ASP A 168 6.45 -6.10 16.32
N SER A 169 6.58 -7.27 15.67
CA SER A 169 5.75 -7.72 14.56
C SER A 169 4.40 -8.26 15.05
N ALA A 170 3.40 -8.25 14.18
CA ALA A 170 2.10 -8.86 14.43
C ALA A 170 2.14 -10.40 14.50
N THR A 171 3.12 -11.02 13.84
CA THR A 171 3.21 -12.47 13.63
C THR A 171 4.38 -13.13 14.34
N ASP A 172 5.08 -12.38 15.20
CA ASP A 172 6.15 -12.90 16.04
C ASP A 172 5.80 -12.76 17.54
N GLU A 173 6.55 -13.42 18.41
CA GLU A 173 6.35 -13.31 19.86
C GLU A 173 6.73 -11.90 20.33
N PRO A 174 5.86 -11.19 21.04
CA PRO A 174 6.15 -9.83 21.47
C PRO A 174 7.31 -9.78 22.48
N VAL A 175 8.25 -8.87 22.27
CA VAL A 175 9.44 -8.70 23.12
C VAL A 175 9.45 -7.33 23.80
N LEU A 176 9.02 -6.28 23.10
CA LEU A 176 9.10 -4.90 23.58
C LEU A 176 7.77 -4.39 24.12
N GLY A 177 6.64 -4.93 23.65
CA GLY A 177 5.31 -4.40 23.93
C GLY A 177 5.09 -3.03 23.27
N GLY A 178 5.69 -2.81 22.10
CA GLY A 178 5.63 -1.55 21.35
C GLY A 178 6.94 -1.22 20.64
N LEU A 179 7.27 0.07 20.57
CA LEU A 179 8.54 0.58 20.05
C LEU A 179 9.58 0.70 21.16
N SER A 180 10.86 0.43 20.85
CA SER A 180 11.96 0.88 21.68
C SER A 180 12.22 2.40 21.51
N SER A 181 13.11 2.97 22.30
CA SER A 181 13.54 4.39 22.11
C SER A 181 14.10 4.65 20.71
N PHE A 182 14.86 3.70 20.16
CA PHE A 182 15.33 3.80 18.77
C PHE A 182 14.17 3.73 17.76
N GLY A 183 13.16 2.89 18.01
CA GLY A 183 11.96 2.82 17.18
C GLY A 183 11.19 4.15 17.16
N GLU A 184 11.10 4.83 18.32
CA GLU A 184 10.54 6.19 18.35
C GLU A 184 11.39 7.19 17.55
N ASP A 185 12.72 7.10 17.61
CA ASP A 185 13.64 7.95 16.83
C ASP A 185 13.50 7.67 15.32
N VAL A 186 13.26 6.41 14.90
CA VAL A 186 12.95 6.04 13.51
C VAL A 186 11.66 6.75 13.06
N VAL A 187 10.59 6.67 13.85
CA VAL A 187 9.30 7.34 13.52
C VAL A 187 9.49 8.86 13.40
N ARG A 188 10.19 9.48 14.34
CA ARG A 188 10.48 10.94 14.28
C ARG A 188 11.33 11.32 13.06
N GLU A 189 12.32 10.49 12.72
CA GLU A 189 13.16 10.73 11.52
C GLU A 189 12.36 10.56 10.23
N MET A 190 11.46 9.57 10.14
CA MET A 190 10.54 9.43 9.02
C MET A 190 9.67 10.69 8.87
N ASN A 191 9.12 11.22 9.95
CA ASN A 191 8.35 12.48 9.92
C ASN A 191 9.20 13.65 9.42
N ARG A 192 10.44 13.78 9.92
CA ARG A 192 11.37 14.83 9.47
C ARG A 192 11.70 14.73 7.97
N LEU A 193 11.72 13.51 7.42
CA LEU A 193 11.98 13.27 6.00
C LEU A 193 10.74 13.45 5.11
N GLY A 194 9.54 13.52 5.68
CA GLY A 194 8.28 13.44 4.92
C GLY A 194 7.99 12.02 4.40
N MET A 195 8.53 11.02 5.08
CA MET A 195 8.35 9.62 4.78
C MET A 195 7.19 9.06 5.60
N LEU A 196 6.24 8.39 4.96
CA LEU A 196 5.06 7.82 5.60
C LEU A 196 5.47 6.67 6.53
N VAL A 197 4.98 6.70 7.76
CA VAL A 197 5.09 5.59 8.72
C VAL A 197 4.02 4.56 8.36
N ASP A 198 4.45 3.38 7.92
CA ASP A 198 3.55 2.28 7.58
C ASP A 198 3.45 1.28 8.74
N LEU A 199 2.22 1.05 9.18
CA LEU A 199 1.87 0.22 10.33
C LEU A 199 1.32 -1.16 9.94
N SER A 200 1.35 -1.52 8.65
CA SER A 200 1.14 -2.91 8.23
C SER A 200 2.21 -3.80 8.89
N HIS A 201 1.91 -5.06 9.13
CA HIS A 201 2.78 -6.05 9.78
C HIS A 201 3.14 -5.84 11.27
N VAL A 202 2.96 -4.66 11.83
CA VAL A 202 3.34 -4.41 13.22
C VAL A 202 2.30 -4.94 14.22
N SER A 203 2.73 -5.27 15.43
CA SER A 203 1.82 -5.66 16.52
C SER A 203 0.84 -4.54 16.87
N ALA A 204 -0.31 -4.88 17.44
CA ALA A 204 -1.30 -3.90 17.86
C ALA A 204 -0.75 -2.87 18.86
N ASP A 205 0.21 -3.27 19.69
CA ASP A 205 0.87 -2.37 20.64
C ASP A 205 1.81 -1.40 19.93
N VAL A 206 2.52 -1.84 18.88
CA VAL A 206 3.30 -0.94 18.03
C VAL A 206 2.38 0.01 17.25
N MET A 207 1.22 -0.45 16.73
CA MET A 207 0.24 0.42 16.08
C MET A 207 -0.15 1.59 16.98
N ARG A 208 -0.54 1.30 18.23
CA ARG A 208 -0.92 2.33 19.24
C ARG A 208 0.25 3.22 19.61
N HIS A 209 1.43 2.65 19.85
CA HIS A 209 2.61 3.41 20.26
C HIS A 209 3.08 4.33 19.12
N ALA A 210 3.20 3.83 17.89
CA ALA A 210 3.60 4.64 16.74
C ALA A 210 2.61 5.79 16.47
N LEU A 211 1.30 5.55 16.58
CA LEU A 211 0.28 6.60 16.45
C LEU A 211 0.38 7.67 17.54
N ALA A 212 0.87 7.33 18.74
CA ALA A 212 1.12 8.29 19.79
C ALA A 212 2.41 9.12 19.58
N VAL A 213 3.38 8.60 18.84
CA VAL A 213 4.69 9.24 18.59
C VAL A 213 4.69 10.07 17.31
N THR A 214 4.02 9.58 16.25
CA THR A 214 4.08 10.22 14.93
C THR A 214 3.39 11.59 14.91
N ALA A 215 4.08 12.58 14.35
CA ALA A 215 3.52 13.91 14.09
C ALA A 215 2.86 14.02 12.70
N ALA A 216 3.19 13.11 11.78
CA ALA A 216 2.59 13.03 10.46
C ALA A 216 1.51 11.95 10.40
N PRO A 217 0.56 12.02 9.44
CA PRO A 217 -0.38 10.94 9.21
C PRO A 217 0.33 9.63 8.90
N ALA A 218 -0.08 8.54 9.58
CA ALA A 218 0.41 7.19 9.33
C ALA A 218 -0.44 6.46 8.30
N ILE A 219 0.08 5.36 7.76
CA ILE A 219 -0.65 4.49 6.85
C ILE A 219 -0.66 3.05 7.34
N PHE A 220 -1.64 2.28 6.90
CA PHE A 220 -1.56 0.85 6.70
C PHE A 220 -1.55 0.63 5.20
N SER A 221 -0.41 0.29 4.62
CA SER A 221 -0.25 0.15 3.17
C SER A 221 -1.05 -1.04 2.61
N HIS A 222 -1.25 -2.09 3.42
CA HIS A 222 -1.99 -3.31 3.10
C HIS A 222 -2.42 -4.04 4.39
N SER A 223 -3.64 -3.78 4.87
CA SER A 223 -4.24 -4.45 6.05
C SER A 223 -5.75 -4.45 5.94
N CYS A 224 -6.43 -5.28 6.75
CA CYS A 224 -7.89 -5.37 6.80
C CYS A 224 -8.41 -5.07 8.22
N ALA A 225 -9.74 -5.17 8.43
CA ALA A 225 -10.37 -4.90 9.72
C ALA A 225 -10.39 -6.16 10.62
N ARG A 226 -9.84 -6.07 11.84
CA ARG A 226 -9.78 -7.18 12.79
C ARG A 226 -11.16 -7.58 13.31
N ALA A 227 -12.10 -6.66 13.38
CA ALA A 227 -13.46 -6.93 13.80
C ALA A 227 -14.19 -7.94 12.90
N LEU A 228 -13.82 -8.03 11.62
CA LEU A 228 -14.41 -8.99 10.67
C LEU A 228 -13.62 -10.30 10.64
N VAL A 229 -12.29 -10.23 10.68
CA VAL A 229 -11.42 -11.41 10.72
C VAL A 229 -10.34 -11.19 11.77
N ASP A 230 -10.42 -11.94 12.88
CA ASP A 230 -9.51 -11.79 14.02
C ASP A 230 -8.17 -12.51 13.76
N VAL A 231 -7.36 -11.88 12.91
CA VAL A 231 -5.97 -12.29 12.68
C VAL A 231 -5.02 -11.15 13.06
N PRO A 232 -3.78 -11.43 13.50
CA PRO A 232 -2.86 -10.42 14.00
C PRO A 232 -2.53 -9.30 12.97
N ARG A 233 -2.58 -9.62 11.67
CA ARG A 233 -2.30 -8.70 10.57
C ARG A 233 -3.39 -7.63 10.37
N ASN A 234 -4.59 -7.85 10.90
CA ASN A 234 -5.72 -6.94 10.77
C ASN A 234 -5.75 -5.88 11.88
N VAL A 235 -6.30 -4.72 11.54
CA VAL A 235 -6.30 -3.51 12.37
C VAL A 235 -7.49 -3.52 13.33
N PRO A 236 -7.28 -3.37 14.66
CA PRO A 236 -8.36 -3.22 15.64
C PRO A 236 -9.12 -1.89 15.47
N ASP A 237 -10.40 -1.85 15.85
CA ASP A 237 -11.27 -0.66 15.69
C ASP A 237 -10.81 0.54 16.54
N ASP A 238 -10.21 0.32 17.69
CA ASP A 238 -9.62 1.39 18.49
C ASP A 238 -8.41 2.03 17.78
N VAL A 239 -7.64 1.21 17.04
CA VAL A 239 -6.53 1.70 16.21
C VAL A 239 -7.05 2.42 14.96
N LEU A 240 -8.11 1.92 14.31
CA LEU A 240 -8.76 2.63 13.19
C LEU A 240 -9.28 4.01 13.63
N THR A 241 -9.86 4.10 14.82
CA THR A 241 -10.32 5.36 15.41
C THR A 241 -9.14 6.31 15.68
N ALA A 242 -8.03 5.79 16.24
CA ALA A 242 -6.82 6.57 16.48
C ALA A 242 -6.14 7.02 15.17
N LEU A 243 -6.14 6.17 14.14
CA LEU A 243 -5.65 6.48 12.81
C LEU A 243 -6.44 7.63 12.16
N ALA A 244 -7.78 7.62 12.31
CA ALA A 244 -8.62 8.71 11.84
C ALA A 244 -8.28 10.03 12.54
N ALA A 245 -8.11 10.01 13.86
CA ALA A 245 -7.69 11.20 14.63
C ALA A 245 -6.29 11.70 14.23
N ASN A 246 -5.38 10.80 13.82
CA ASN A 246 -4.05 11.12 13.29
C ASN A 246 -4.11 11.68 11.85
N GLY A 247 -5.23 11.55 11.15
CA GLY A 247 -5.37 11.92 9.73
C GLY A 247 -4.86 10.87 8.75
N GLY A 248 -4.53 9.67 9.20
CA GLY A 248 -3.97 8.59 8.42
C GLY A 248 -4.96 7.85 7.51
N ILE A 249 -4.55 6.71 6.97
CA ILE A 249 -5.34 5.89 6.04
C ILE A 249 -5.07 4.39 6.25
N CYS A 250 -6.11 3.57 6.20
CA CYS A 250 -6.02 2.11 6.12
C CYS A 250 -6.33 1.69 4.68
N MET A 251 -5.35 1.11 3.98
CA MET A 251 -5.48 0.62 2.61
C MET A 251 -5.72 -0.89 2.66
N ILE A 252 -6.86 -1.31 2.09
CA ILE A 252 -7.37 -2.67 2.25
C ILE A 252 -6.61 -3.65 1.39
N ALA A 253 -6.06 -4.71 2.02
CA ALA A 253 -5.38 -5.81 1.37
C ALA A 253 -6.38 -6.81 0.75
N PHE A 254 -5.96 -7.48 -0.34
CA PHE A 254 -6.79 -8.49 -1.02
C PHE A 254 -6.42 -9.92 -0.62
N VAL A 255 -5.58 -10.06 0.40
CA VAL A 255 -5.07 -11.34 0.91
C VAL A 255 -6.19 -12.15 1.56
N PRO A 256 -6.51 -13.36 1.07
CA PRO A 256 -7.72 -14.10 1.47
C PRO A 256 -7.82 -14.43 2.97
N ASP A 257 -6.70 -14.70 3.64
CA ASP A 257 -6.68 -15.00 5.08
C ASP A 257 -6.86 -13.75 5.97
N PHE A 258 -6.70 -12.54 5.40
CA PHE A 258 -7.07 -11.30 6.10
C PHE A 258 -8.54 -10.94 5.91
N VAL A 259 -9.14 -11.43 4.81
CA VAL A 259 -10.48 -11.05 4.36
C VAL A 259 -11.56 -12.03 4.82
N SER A 260 -11.22 -13.33 5.01
CA SER A 260 -12.20 -14.39 5.28
C SER A 260 -11.77 -15.28 6.45
N ALA A 261 -12.55 -15.30 7.52
CA ALA A 261 -12.29 -16.16 8.68
C ALA A 261 -12.26 -17.67 8.34
N PRO A 262 -13.16 -18.20 7.46
CA PRO A 262 -13.01 -19.57 6.96
C PRO A 262 -11.71 -19.81 6.22
N PHE A 263 -11.25 -18.84 5.39
CA PHE A 263 -10.00 -18.98 4.67
C PHE A 263 -8.79 -18.91 5.63
N ALA A 264 -8.79 -17.98 6.59
CA ALA A 264 -7.75 -17.88 7.62
C ALA A 264 -7.59 -19.18 8.41
N THR A 265 -8.72 -19.80 8.77
CA THR A 265 -8.72 -21.12 9.45
C THR A 265 -8.10 -22.20 8.57
N TRP A 266 -8.55 -22.31 7.34
CA TRP A 266 -8.05 -23.26 6.36
C TRP A 266 -6.55 -23.04 6.09
N PHE A 267 -6.11 -21.81 5.89
CA PHE A 267 -4.71 -21.45 5.63
C PHE A 267 -3.81 -21.85 6.80
N GLY A 268 -4.20 -21.54 8.03
CA GLY A 268 -3.47 -21.97 9.24
C GLY A 268 -3.45 -23.50 9.42
N GLU A 269 -4.44 -24.23 8.92
CA GLU A 269 -4.41 -25.70 8.86
C GLU A 269 -3.37 -26.20 7.84
N GLN A 270 -3.31 -25.59 6.66
CA GLN A 270 -2.29 -25.93 5.64
C GLN A 270 -0.87 -25.69 6.15
N GLU A 271 -0.61 -24.59 6.83
CA GLU A 271 0.70 -24.30 7.43
C GLU A 271 1.10 -25.34 8.49
N ARG A 272 0.14 -25.92 9.19
CA ARG A 272 0.37 -27.04 10.12
C ARG A 272 0.44 -28.42 9.44
N GLY A 273 0.36 -28.48 8.11
CA GLY A 273 0.42 -29.71 7.33
C GLY A 273 -0.89 -30.52 7.34
N VAL A 274 -2.02 -29.94 7.71
CA VAL A 274 -3.33 -30.59 7.62
C VAL A 274 -3.82 -30.49 6.18
N VAL A 275 -3.78 -31.61 5.46
CA VAL A 275 -4.22 -31.72 4.06
C VAL A 275 -5.62 -32.33 4.01
N GLY A 276 -6.54 -31.75 3.21
CA GLY A 276 -7.79 -32.48 2.94
C GLY A 276 -9.01 -31.71 2.49
N SER A 277 -9.11 -30.40 2.67
CA SER A 277 -10.25 -29.61 2.16
C SER A 277 -9.82 -28.64 1.08
N PRO A 278 -10.67 -28.37 0.07
CA PRO A 278 -10.41 -27.28 -0.87
C PRO A 278 -10.41 -25.93 -0.13
N ALA A 279 -9.65 -24.96 -0.65
CA ALA A 279 -9.63 -23.62 -0.13
C ALA A 279 -11.06 -23.01 -0.17
N PRO A 280 -11.53 -22.38 0.92
CA PRO A 280 -12.75 -21.58 0.88
C PRO A 280 -12.68 -20.47 -0.17
N VAL A 281 -13.77 -20.20 -0.85
CA VAL A 281 -13.83 -19.11 -1.84
C VAL A 281 -14.00 -17.80 -1.09
N VAL A 282 -13.13 -16.83 -1.39
CA VAL A 282 -13.25 -15.43 -0.97
C VAL A 282 -13.78 -14.63 -2.14
N THR A 283 -14.78 -13.81 -1.90
CA THR A 283 -15.49 -13.04 -2.91
C THR A 283 -15.11 -11.55 -2.89
N VAL A 284 -15.48 -10.83 -3.94
CA VAL A 284 -15.37 -9.37 -3.95
C VAL A 284 -16.24 -8.71 -2.88
N ASP A 285 -17.36 -9.36 -2.50
CA ASP A 285 -18.24 -8.86 -1.44
C ASP A 285 -17.63 -8.98 -0.06
N ASP A 286 -16.89 -10.05 0.24
CA ASP A 286 -16.13 -10.18 1.49
C ASP A 286 -15.11 -9.03 1.63
N LEU A 287 -14.45 -8.66 0.54
CA LEU A 287 -13.51 -7.53 0.53
C LEU A 287 -14.22 -6.18 0.71
N ALA A 288 -15.37 -6.01 0.04
CA ALA A 288 -16.18 -4.79 0.16
C ALA A 288 -16.69 -4.60 1.60
N ASP A 289 -16.96 -5.68 2.35
CA ASP A 289 -17.33 -5.61 3.77
C ASP A 289 -16.22 -4.99 4.62
N HIS A 290 -14.94 -5.31 4.37
CA HIS A 290 -13.81 -4.68 5.05
C HIS A 290 -13.68 -3.19 4.71
N ILE A 291 -13.89 -2.82 3.46
CA ILE A 291 -13.88 -1.42 3.03
C ILE A 291 -15.01 -0.64 3.69
N ASP A 292 -16.24 -1.20 3.72
CA ASP A 292 -17.38 -0.61 4.40
C ASP A 292 -17.13 -0.46 5.90
N HIS A 293 -16.56 -1.48 6.56
CA HIS A 293 -16.26 -1.45 7.99
C HIS A 293 -15.25 -0.34 8.33
N VAL A 294 -14.14 -0.25 7.59
CA VAL A 294 -13.13 0.80 7.83
C VAL A 294 -13.73 2.19 7.59
N ARG A 295 -14.54 2.37 6.53
CA ARG A 295 -15.28 3.62 6.30
C ARG A 295 -16.20 3.95 7.47
N ASP A 296 -16.93 2.96 8.00
CA ASP A 296 -17.92 3.18 9.06
C ASP A 296 -17.26 3.51 10.42
N VAL A 297 -16.07 2.95 10.70
CA VAL A 297 -15.31 3.17 11.94
C VAL A 297 -14.45 4.43 11.86
N ALA A 298 -13.67 4.60 10.79
CA ALA A 298 -12.68 5.65 10.66
C ALA A 298 -13.17 6.85 9.82
N GLY A 299 -14.17 6.66 8.99
CA GLY A 299 -14.67 7.66 8.04
C GLY A 299 -14.12 7.50 6.64
N ILE A 300 -14.83 8.08 5.66
CA ILE A 300 -14.51 7.98 4.22
C ILE A 300 -13.11 8.50 3.87
N ASP A 301 -12.59 9.47 4.61
CA ASP A 301 -11.27 10.07 4.37
C ASP A 301 -10.10 9.16 4.77
N HIS A 302 -10.37 8.01 5.40
CA HIS A 302 -9.37 7.15 6.05
C HIS A 302 -9.31 5.73 5.51
N VAL A 303 -9.92 5.46 4.35
CA VAL A 303 -9.91 4.16 3.68
C VAL A 303 -9.29 4.27 2.29
N GLY A 304 -8.53 3.24 1.87
CA GLY A 304 -7.86 3.15 0.57
C GLY A 304 -7.71 1.71 0.09
N ILE A 305 -6.95 1.50 -0.97
CA ILE A 305 -6.69 0.21 -1.60
C ILE A 305 -5.19 -0.09 -1.55
N GLY A 306 -4.83 -1.28 -1.05
CA GLY A 306 -3.45 -1.79 -1.01
C GLY A 306 -3.46 -3.29 -1.29
N GLY A 307 -3.58 -3.67 -2.59
CA GLY A 307 -4.00 -5.00 -3.03
C GLY A 307 -3.10 -6.16 -2.64
N ASP A 308 -1.82 -5.90 -2.37
CA ASP A 308 -0.82 -6.92 -2.04
C ASP A 308 -0.62 -7.95 -3.17
N PHE A 309 -0.78 -7.50 -4.42
CA PHE A 309 -0.54 -8.33 -5.59
C PHE A 309 0.94 -8.68 -5.71
N ASP A 310 1.21 -9.90 -6.15
CA ASP A 310 2.52 -10.53 -6.23
C ASP A 310 3.18 -10.82 -4.85
N GLY A 311 2.56 -10.41 -3.71
CA GLY A 311 3.01 -10.74 -2.35
C GLY A 311 2.30 -11.96 -1.74
N SER A 312 1.09 -12.30 -2.22
CA SER A 312 0.32 -13.44 -1.76
C SER A 312 0.26 -14.55 -2.81
N ALA A 313 0.36 -15.81 -2.35
CA ALA A 313 0.18 -17.00 -3.19
C ALA A 313 -1.30 -17.25 -3.56
N TYR A 314 -2.21 -16.68 -2.80
CA TYR A 314 -3.65 -16.82 -2.99
C TYR A 314 -4.27 -15.45 -3.18
N MET A 315 -5.19 -15.36 -4.14
CA MET A 315 -6.00 -14.16 -4.39
C MET A 315 -7.48 -14.55 -4.51
N PRO A 316 -8.42 -13.66 -4.18
CA PRO A 316 -9.82 -13.91 -4.48
C PRO A 316 -10.02 -14.13 -5.98
N PRO A 317 -10.78 -15.15 -6.42
CA PRO A 317 -10.90 -15.48 -7.87
C PRO A 317 -11.40 -14.32 -8.75
N GLU A 318 -12.21 -13.43 -8.18
CA GLU A 318 -12.72 -12.25 -8.88
C GLU A 318 -11.75 -11.06 -8.88
N LEU A 319 -10.71 -11.10 -8.02
CA LEU A 319 -9.69 -10.07 -7.83
C LEU A 319 -8.29 -10.69 -7.90
N ASN A 320 -8.02 -11.43 -8.96
CA ASN A 320 -6.86 -12.31 -9.09
C ASN A 320 -5.62 -11.65 -9.71
N ASP A 321 -5.74 -10.42 -10.20
CA ASP A 321 -4.61 -9.61 -10.69
C ASP A 321 -4.99 -8.12 -10.74
N VAL A 322 -4.02 -7.26 -11.00
CA VAL A 322 -4.18 -5.79 -10.99
C VAL A 322 -5.18 -5.26 -12.05
N SER A 323 -5.65 -6.06 -12.99
CA SER A 323 -6.68 -5.64 -13.96
C SER A 323 -8.10 -5.63 -13.39
N THR A 324 -8.27 -6.16 -12.19
CA THR A 324 -9.59 -6.47 -11.62
C THR A 324 -10.16 -5.40 -10.68
N TYR A 325 -9.44 -4.32 -10.40
CA TYR A 325 -9.95 -3.20 -9.59
C TYR A 325 -11.33 -2.68 -10.02
N PRO A 326 -11.66 -2.56 -11.34
CA PRO A 326 -13.00 -2.12 -11.76
C PRO A 326 -14.14 -3.01 -11.25
N ARG A 327 -13.88 -4.31 -10.96
CA ARG A 327 -14.89 -5.21 -10.36
C ARG A 327 -15.20 -4.82 -8.92
N LEU A 328 -14.16 -4.50 -8.13
CA LEU A 328 -14.32 -4.01 -6.77
C LEU A 328 -15.10 -2.69 -6.75
N LEU A 329 -14.75 -1.75 -7.63
CA LEU A 329 -15.42 -0.45 -7.71
C LEU A 329 -16.90 -0.61 -8.13
N ALA A 330 -17.21 -1.56 -9.02
CA ALA A 330 -18.57 -1.89 -9.40
C ALA A 330 -19.36 -2.49 -8.22
N ALA A 331 -18.78 -3.38 -7.43
CA ALA A 331 -19.40 -3.94 -6.23
C ALA A 331 -19.69 -2.85 -5.18
N LEU A 332 -18.76 -1.96 -4.92
CA LEU A 332 -18.94 -0.83 -4.00
C LEU A 332 -20.03 0.15 -4.51
N SER A 333 -20.02 0.44 -5.82
CA SER A 333 -21.08 1.27 -6.43
C SER A 333 -22.46 0.65 -6.25
N ALA A 334 -22.59 -0.69 -6.41
CA ALA A 334 -23.84 -1.42 -6.16
C ALA A 334 -24.29 -1.36 -4.69
N ARG A 335 -23.36 -1.17 -3.76
CA ARG A 335 -23.60 -0.95 -2.32
C ARG A 335 -23.94 0.52 -1.97
N GLY A 336 -24.00 1.41 -2.97
CA GLY A 336 -24.38 2.81 -2.79
C GLY A 336 -23.20 3.78 -2.58
N TRP A 337 -21.97 3.34 -2.82
CA TRP A 337 -20.84 4.28 -2.86
C TRP A 337 -21.01 5.24 -4.02
N THR A 338 -20.95 6.53 -3.72
CA THR A 338 -21.05 7.57 -4.76
C THR A 338 -19.74 7.67 -5.54
N PRO A 339 -19.73 8.22 -6.76
CA PRO A 339 -18.49 8.51 -7.49
C PRO A 339 -17.49 9.33 -6.69
N ARG A 340 -17.97 10.22 -5.82
CA ARG A 340 -17.12 11.00 -4.92
C ARG A 340 -16.44 10.11 -3.89
N ASP A 341 -17.18 9.19 -3.27
CA ASP A 341 -16.63 8.27 -2.25
C ASP A 341 -15.59 7.34 -2.88
N LEU A 342 -15.88 6.81 -4.08
CA LEU A 342 -14.93 6.01 -4.86
C LEU A 342 -13.67 6.82 -5.21
N GLY A 343 -13.80 8.10 -5.54
CA GLY A 343 -12.66 8.98 -5.78
C GLY A 343 -11.77 9.16 -4.54
N TYR A 344 -12.34 9.26 -3.35
CA TYR A 344 -11.58 9.27 -2.10
C TYR A 344 -10.85 7.94 -1.87
N LEU A 345 -11.56 6.82 -1.97
CA LEU A 345 -11.01 5.47 -1.83
C LEU A 345 -9.85 5.20 -2.80
N CYS A 346 -10.07 5.50 -4.08
CA CYS A 346 -9.12 5.16 -5.14
C CYS A 346 -7.83 5.97 -5.06
N SER A 347 -7.88 7.27 -4.74
CA SER A 347 -6.68 8.10 -4.83
C SER A 347 -6.69 9.34 -3.94
N GLY A 348 -7.85 9.93 -3.66
CA GLY A 348 -7.94 11.19 -2.94
C GLY A 348 -7.31 11.13 -1.56
N ASN A 349 -7.59 10.05 -0.81
CA ASN A 349 -7.13 9.88 0.55
C ASN A 349 -5.61 9.69 0.65
N ILE A 350 -5.02 8.82 -0.17
CA ILE A 350 -3.57 8.57 -0.13
C ILE A 350 -2.78 9.81 -0.60
N LEU A 351 -3.29 10.57 -1.58
CA LEU A 351 -2.67 11.83 -2.00
C LEU A 351 -2.72 12.88 -0.90
N ARG A 352 -3.82 12.97 -0.15
CA ARG A 352 -3.94 13.85 1.02
C ARG A 352 -2.91 13.48 2.09
N VAL A 353 -2.79 12.20 2.40
CA VAL A 353 -1.86 11.69 3.42
C VAL A 353 -0.41 11.94 3.01
N LEU A 354 -0.06 11.70 1.76
CA LEU A 354 1.29 11.96 1.25
C LEU A 354 1.65 13.44 1.35
N ARG A 355 0.75 14.37 0.95
CA ARG A 355 0.97 15.81 1.11
C ARG A 355 1.13 16.23 2.57
N ALA A 356 0.30 15.70 3.46
CA ALA A 356 0.37 16.05 4.87
C ALA A 356 1.69 15.58 5.53
N ALA A 357 2.27 14.46 5.08
CA ALA A 357 3.59 14.03 5.51
C ALA A 357 4.70 14.97 4.97
N GLU A 358 4.61 15.39 3.71
CA GLU A 358 5.52 16.38 3.11
C GLU A 358 5.45 17.72 3.85
N ASP A 359 4.23 18.21 4.15
CA ASP A 359 4.01 19.46 4.91
C ASP A 359 4.60 19.37 6.31
N THR A 360 4.50 18.22 6.97
CA THR A 360 5.09 17.98 8.30
C THR A 360 6.61 18.10 8.25
N ALA A 361 7.27 17.54 7.22
CA ALA A 361 8.72 17.68 7.04
C ALA A 361 9.16 19.12 6.86
N HIS A 362 8.43 19.91 6.07
CA HIS A 362 8.72 21.33 5.86
C HIS A 362 8.57 22.18 7.12
N ALA A 363 7.71 21.77 8.06
CA ALA A 363 7.53 22.46 9.34
C ALA A 363 8.65 22.20 10.36
N HIS A 364 9.43 21.11 10.18
CA HIS A 364 10.47 20.67 11.10
C HIS A 364 11.90 20.79 10.52
N GLY A 365 12.08 21.21 9.27
CA GLY A 365 13.33 21.47 8.58
C GLY A 365 13.64 22.96 8.52
#